data_eaaf1bc173188e446f191af34ed01f6f
#
_entry.id   eaaf1bc173188e446f191af34ed01f6f
#
_cell.length_a   1.000
_cell.length_b   1.000
_cell.length_c   1.000
_cell.angle_alpha   90.00
_cell.angle_beta   90.00
_cell.angle_gamma   90.00
#
_symmetry.space_group_name_H-M   'P 1'
#
loop_
_entity.id
_entity.type
_entity.pdbx_description
1 polymer ?
#
loop_
_entity_poly.entity_id
_entity_poly.type
_entity_poly.pdbx_seq_one_letter_code
_entity_poly.pdbx_strand_id
1 'polypeptide(L)'
;QSCRSKAEIDKYKWVDDEKLYKDNDFVNENHLSRHCIGLSGMKFTDAEIEDLAKRIRKMKETGTHLCCSIGFLTEHQAKILKEAGLDRINHNLNSSRSYYPNICSTHTFEQRVANIKMLQELGFEICSGGIIGMGESKEDVVDMLLELREIQPEALPINFLLPIPGTPLEHADISGLTTEYCLKVLCLARLLVPKSDI
;
A
#
# COMPACT_ATOMS: atom_id res chain seq x y z
N GLN A 1 -2.73 -10.54 -4.30
CA GLN A 1 -3.93 -11.29 -4.73
C GLN A 1 -4.09 -11.26 -6.25
N SER A 2 -4.03 -10.12 -6.89
CA SER A 2 -4.21 -9.95 -8.34
C SER A 2 -3.21 -10.78 -9.18
N CYS A 3 -2.01 -11.06 -8.69
CA CYS A 3 -0.98 -11.78 -9.44
C CYS A 3 -1.31 -13.27 -9.70
N ARG A 4 -2.20 -13.87 -8.92
CA ARG A 4 -2.57 -15.29 -9.00
C ARG A 4 -4.08 -15.51 -9.13
N SER A 5 -4.86 -14.45 -9.25
CA SER A 5 -6.31 -14.57 -9.36
C SER A 5 -6.72 -14.90 -10.79
N LYS A 6 -7.84 -15.61 -10.92
CA LYS A 6 -8.56 -15.83 -12.18
C LYS A 6 -9.64 -14.76 -12.41
N ALA A 7 -9.65 -13.71 -11.58
CA ALA A 7 -10.59 -12.61 -11.71
C ALA A 7 -10.43 -11.95 -13.09
N GLU A 8 -11.53 -11.67 -13.74
CA GLU A 8 -11.56 -10.92 -14.99
C GLU A 8 -11.31 -9.45 -14.67
N ILE A 9 -10.09 -8.98 -14.94
CA ILE A 9 -9.69 -7.60 -14.79
C ILE A 9 -8.96 -7.13 -16.04
N ASP A 10 -9.19 -5.90 -16.43
CA ASP A 10 -8.42 -5.27 -17.49
C ASP A 10 -6.98 -5.09 -17.04
N LYS A 11 -6.04 -5.59 -17.84
CA LYS A 11 -4.60 -5.46 -17.58
C LYS A 11 -3.99 -4.53 -18.60
N TYR A 12 -3.37 -3.46 -18.13
CA TYR A 12 -2.62 -2.52 -18.95
C TYR A 12 -1.26 -2.25 -18.28
N LYS A 13 -0.25 -1.95 -19.11
CA LYS A 13 1.11 -1.74 -18.59
C LYS A 13 1.20 -0.43 -17.80
N TRP A 14 0.65 0.65 -18.36
CA TRP A 14 0.60 1.99 -17.77
C TRP A 14 -0.75 2.63 -18.08
N VAL A 15 -1.21 3.48 -17.19
CA VAL A 15 -2.27 4.44 -17.51
C VAL A 15 -1.73 5.40 -18.56
N ASP A 16 -2.58 5.81 -19.49
CA ASP A 16 -2.25 6.83 -20.48
C ASP A 16 -1.78 8.13 -19.81
N ASP A 17 -0.72 8.73 -20.35
CA ASP A 17 -0.09 9.90 -19.74
C ASP A 17 -1.04 11.11 -19.70
N GLU A 18 -1.89 11.30 -20.72
CA GLU A 18 -2.88 12.38 -20.75
C GLU A 18 -3.88 12.22 -19.59
N LYS A 19 -4.38 10.99 -19.41
CA LYS A 19 -5.28 10.69 -18.29
C LYS A 19 -4.57 10.88 -16.95
N LEU A 20 -3.34 10.41 -16.79
CA LEU A 20 -2.58 10.51 -15.54
C LEU A 20 -2.39 11.99 -15.13
N TYR A 21 -2.02 12.84 -16.08
CA TYR A 21 -1.80 14.26 -15.80
C TYR A 21 -3.12 14.99 -15.55
N LYS A 22 -4.18 14.68 -16.30
CA LYS A 22 -5.52 15.22 -16.05
C LYS A 22 -6.04 14.84 -14.66
N ASP A 23 -5.83 13.60 -14.21
CA ASP A 23 -6.21 13.17 -12.87
C ASP A 23 -5.37 13.92 -11.81
N ASN A 24 -4.10 14.24 -12.09
CA ASN A 24 -3.24 15.03 -11.22
C ASN A 24 -3.71 16.49 -11.12
N ASP A 25 -4.08 17.10 -12.24
CA ASP A 25 -4.63 18.45 -12.26
C ASP A 25 -5.95 18.52 -11.48
N PHE A 26 -6.82 17.53 -11.64
CA PHE A 26 -8.05 17.40 -10.85
C PHE A 26 -7.79 17.35 -9.35
N VAL A 27 -6.79 16.59 -8.89
CA VAL A 27 -6.40 16.53 -7.47
C VAL A 27 -6.01 17.92 -6.97
N ASN A 28 -5.22 18.65 -7.76
CA ASN A 28 -4.73 19.98 -7.39
C ASN A 28 -5.84 21.04 -7.39
N GLU A 29 -6.65 21.08 -8.44
CA GLU A 29 -7.78 22.02 -8.59
C GLU A 29 -8.85 21.86 -7.50
N ASN A 30 -9.06 20.61 -7.03
CA ASN A 30 -10.03 20.31 -5.99
C ASN A 30 -9.42 20.30 -4.58
N HIS A 31 -8.16 20.74 -4.43
CA HIS A 31 -7.46 20.81 -3.15
C HIS A 31 -7.45 19.48 -2.40
N LEU A 32 -7.38 18.35 -3.13
CA LEU A 32 -7.24 17.04 -2.52
C LEU A 32 -5.83 16.88 -1.95
N SER A 33 -5.72 16.19 -0.84
CA SER A 33 -4.47 16.11 -0.09
C SER A 33 -3.34 15.40 -0.85
N ARG A 34 -3.67 14.49 -1.79
CA ARG A 34 -2.67 13.64 -2.42
C ARG A 34 -3.20 12.92 -3.67
N HIS A 35 -2.35 12.76 -4.68
CA HIS A 35 -2.60 11.87 -5.80
C HIS A 35 -1.91 10.52 -5.54
N CYS A 36 -2.69 9.43 -5.56
CA CYS A 36 -2.18 8.07 -5.33
C CYS A 36 -2.11 7.29 -6.64
N ILE A 37 -0.91 6.80 -6.98
CA ILE A 37 -0.64 5.99 -8.17
C ILE A 37 -0.50 4.54 -7.72
N GLY A 38 -1.25 3.62 -8.33
CA GLY A 38 -1.16 2.18 -8.05
C GLY A 38 -0.51 1.41 -9.20
N LEU A 39 0.53 0.66 -8.89
CA LEU A 39 1.21 -0.24 -9.83
C LEU A 39 1.08 -1.68 -9.34
N SER A 40 0.65 -2.58 -10.21
CA SER A 40 0.65 -4.01 -9.89
C SER A 40 1.95 -4.65 -10.34
N GLY A 41 2.62 -5.35 -9.42
CA GLY A 41 3.88 -6.03 -9.67
C GLY A 41 4.67 -6.17 -8.38
N MET A 42 5.52 -7.21 -8.32
CA MET A 42 6.37 -7.42 -7.17
C MET A 42 7.73 -6.74 -7.33
N LYS A 43 8.24 -6.69 -8.55
CA LYS A 43 9.54 -6.10 -8.91
C LYS A 43 9.42 -5.36 -10.23
N PHE A 44 10.23 -4.33 -10.37
CA PHE A 44 10.32 -3.49 -11.55
C PHE A 44 11.78 -3.43 -12.02
N THR A 45 11.98 -3.25 -13.31
CA THR A 45 13.29 -2.95 -13.89
C THR A 45 13.66 -1.48 -13.64
N ASP A 46 14.94 -1.16 -13.67
CA ASP A 46 15.40 0.22 -13.50
C ASP A 46 14.84 1.14 -14.61
N ALA A 47 14.69 0.61 -15.83
CA ALA A 47 14.07 1.35 -16.95
C ALA A 47 12.59 1.70 -16.67
N GLU A 48 11.82 0.81 -16.03
CA GLU A 48 10.44 1.08 -15.64
C GLU A 48 10.38 2.10 -14.50
N ILE A 49 11.33 2.06 -13.58
CA ILE A 49 11.44 3.05 -12.49
C ILE A 49 11.82 4.42 -13.04
N GLU A 50 12.75 4.51 -13.98
CA GLU A 50 13.11 5.76 -14.64
C GLU A 50 11.93 6.36 -15.43
N ASP A 51 11.14 5.51 -16.08
CA ASP A 51 9.94 5.92 -16.79
C ASP A 51 8.86 6.46 -15.83
N LEU A 52 8.67 5.81 -14.68
CA LEU A 52 7.83 6.31 -13.60
C LEU A 52 8.37 7.64 -13.04
N ALA A 53 9.66 7.76 -12.82
CA ALA A 53 10.30 8.96 -12.30
C ALA A 53 10.08 10.18 -13.21
N LYS A 54 10.09 9.99 -14.55
CA LYS A 54 9.75 11.07 -15.49
C LYS A 54 8.33 11.58 -15.30
N ARG A 55 7.35 10.66 -15.11
CA ARG A 55 5.95 11.02 -14.86
C ARG A 55 5.79 11.74 -13.53
N ILE A 56 6.48 11.26 -12.48
CA ILE A 56 6.49 11.89 -11.16
C ILE A 56 7.01 13.32 -11.25
N ARG A 57 8.17 13.56 -11.90
CA ARG A 57 8.71 14.91 -12.09
C ARG A 57 7.69 15.84 -12.74
N LYS A 58 7.02 15.35 -13.80
CA LYS A 58 6.00 16.14 -14.50
C LYS A 58 4.80 16.48 -13.61
N MET A 59 4.28 15.51 -12.85
CA MET A 59 3.18 15.76 -11.91
C MET A 59 3.59 16.71 -10.77
N LYS A 60 4.85 16.67 -10.33
CA LYS A 60 5.36 17.56 -9.28
C LYS A 60 5.45 19.02 -9.70
N GLU A 61 5.44 19.34 -11.00
CA GLU A 61 5.38 20.73 -11.51
C GLU A 61 4.16 21.48 -11.00
N THR A 62 3.04 20.80 -10.72
CA THR A 62 1.82 21.38 -10.13
C THR A 62 1.86 21.54 -8.62
N GLY A 63 2.90 21.06 -7.94
CA GLY A 63 3.00 21.04 -6.48
C GLY A 63 2.22 19.94 -5.78
N THR A 64 1.57 19.03 -6.52
CA THR A 64 0.78 17.93 -5.96
C THR A 64 1.63 17.01 -5.08
N HIS A 65 1.11 16.61 -3.92
CA HIS A 65 1.69 15.54 -3.13
C HIS A 65 1.38 14.18 -3.77
N LEU A 66 2.42 13.35 -3.94
CA LEU A 66 2.31 12.07 -4.63
C LEU A 66 2.55 10.89 -3.70
N CYS A 67 1.67 9.89 -3.81
CA CYS A 67 1.83 8.58 -3.19
C CYS A 67 1.91 7.50 -4.26
N CYS A 68 2.78 6.52 -4.11
CA CYS A 68 2.85 5.39 -5.02
C CYS A 68 2.69 4.07 -4.27
N SER A 69 1.72 3.26 -4.69
CA SER A 69 1.62 1.85 -4.31
C SER A 69 2.41 1.02 -5.32
N ILE A 70 3.56 0.55 -4.89
CA ILE A 70 4.52 -0.16 -5.73
C ILE A 70 5.06 -1.40 -4.98
N GLY A 71 5.57 -2.38 -5.73
CA GLY A 71 6.20 -3.57 -5.15
C GLY A 71 7.50 -3.26 -4.40
N PHE A 72 8.37 -4.26 -4.29
CA PHE A 72 9.68 -4.08 -3.67
C PHE A 72 10.58 -3.21 -4.52
N LEU A 73 11.22 -2.24 -3.89
CA LEU A 73 12.24 -1.39 -4.49
C LEU A 73 13.62 -1.75 -3.95
N THR A 74 14.61 -1.70 -4.82
CA THR A 74 16.01 -1.63 -4.37
C THR A 74 16.30 -0.21 -3.85
N GLU A 75 17.36 -0.06 -3.07
CA GLU A 75 17.79 1.26 -2.59
C GLU A 75 18.07 2.23 -3.74
N HIS A 76 18.69 1.74 -4.82
CA HIS A 76 18.93 2.52 -6.05
C HIS A 76 17.63 3.02 -6.67
N GLN A 77 16.65 2.14 -6.86
CA GLN A 77 15.34 2.48 -7.41
C GLN A 77 14.58 3.48 -6.55
N ALA A 78 14.62 3.29 -5.23
CA ALA A 78 14.01 4.21 -4.28
C ALA A 78 14.64 5.61 -4.36
N LYS A 79 15.96 5.73 -4.46
CA LYS A 79 16.66 7.01 -4.65
C LYS A 79 16.21 7.72 -5.93
N ILE A 80 16.08 7.02 -7.06
CA ILE A 80 15.56 7.59 -8.33
C ILE A 80 14.17 8.22 -8.12
N LEU A 81 13.26 7.49 -7.45
CA LEU A 81 11.90 7.99 -7.19
C LEU A 81 11.89 9.15 -6.19
N LYS A 82 12.77 9.13 -5.17
CA LYS A 82 12.91 10.22 -4.21
C LYS A 82 13.40 11.50 -4.88
N GLU A 83 14.43 11.40 -5.72
CA GLU A 83 14.96 12.51 -6.51
C GLU A 83 13.95 13.06 -7.54
N ALA A 84 13.05 12.20 -8.01
CA ALA A 84 11.93 12.63 -8.86
C ALA A 84 10.85 13.42 -8.10
N GLY A 85 10.89 13.41 -6.75
CA GLY A 85 9.96 14.14 -5.90
C GLY A 85 8.81 13.32 -5.36
N LEU A 86 8.85 11.99 -5.41
CA LEU A 86 7.84 11.14 -4.78
C LEU A 86 7.87 11.34 -3.26
N ASP A 87 6.72 11.65 -2.67
CA ASP A 87 6.61 11.96 -1.25
C ASP A 87 6.39 10.71 -0.40
N ARG A 88 5.44 9.84 -0.80
CA ARG A 88 4.98 8.70 0.01
C ARG A 88 4.98 7.40 -0.79
N ILE A 89 5.32 6.31 -0.11
CA ILE A 89 5.19 4.95 -0.66
C ILE A 89 4.18 4.16 0.17
N ASN A 90 3.23 3.52 -0.54
CA ASN A 90 2.32 2.55 0.06
C ASN A 90 2.97 1.16 -0.01
N HIS A 91 3.22 0.58 1.16
CA HIS A 91 3.82 -0.74 1.30
C HIS A 91 3.23 -1.46 2.51
N ASN A 92 1.99 -1.97 2.36
CA ASN A 92 1.21 -2.56 3.44
C ASN A 92 1.84 -3.82 4.02
N LEU A 93 1.76 -3.99 5.35
CA LEU A 93 2.08 -5.27 6.00
C LEU A 93 1.08 -6.35 5.62
N ASN A 94 -0.17 -6.00 5.44
CA ASN A 94 -1.33 -6.83 5.14
C ASN A 94 -1.82 -7.69 6.31
N SER A 95 -0.97 -8.32 7.11
CA SER A 95 -1.33 -9.17 8.25
C SER A 95 -0.20 -9.24 9.27
N SER A 96 -0.36 -10.06 10.33
CA SER A 96 0.67 -10.35 11.32
C SER A 96 1.83 -11.16 10.74
N ARG A 97 2.96 -11.14 11.43
CA ARG A 97 4.14 -11.98 11.12
C ARG A 97 3.81 -13.47 11.11
N SER A 98 3.05 -13.93 12.11
CA SER A 98 2.65 -15.35 12.28
C SER A 98 1.71 -15.81 11.17
N TYR A 99 0.76 -14.98 10.77
CA TYR A 99 -0.24 -15.33 9.76
C TYR A 99 0.23 -15.09 8.33
N TYR A 100 1.27 -14.29 8.13
CA TYR A 100 1.76 -13.87 6.80
C TYR A 100 2.02 -15.03 5.81
N PRO A 101 2.60 -16.20 6.23
CA PRO A 101 2.80 -17.32 5.32
C PRO A 101 1.53 -17.90 4.71
N ASN A 102 0.37 -17.71 5.37
CA ASN A 102 -0.93 -18.19 4.89
C ASN A 102 -1.46 -17.33 3.72
N ILE A 103 -1.05 -16.05 3.64
CA ILE A 103 -1.55 -15.10 2.64
C ILE A 103 -0.53 -14.80 1.54
N CYS A 104 0.75 -15.08 1.76
CA CYS A 104 1.82 -14.74 0.83
C CYS A 104 2.91 -15.82 0.79
N SER A 105 3.18 -16.34 -0.39
CA SER A 105 4.24 -17.34 -0.64
C SER A 105 5.40 -16.82 -1.50
N THR A 106 5.34 -15.55 -1.93
CA THR A 106 6.33 -14.97 -2.86
C THR A 106 7.44 -14.20 -2.16
N HIS A 107 7.18 -13.76 -0.93
CA HIS A 107 8.14 -13.03 -0.08
C HIS A 107 7.71 -13.15 1.38
N THR A 108 8.63 -12.86 2.30
CA THR A 108 8.39 -12.96 3.74
C THR A 108 7.94 -11.64 4.34
N PHE A 109 7.41 -11.71 5.55
CA PHE A 109 7.08 -10.55 6.37
C PHE A 109 8.32 -9.69 6.66
N GLU A 110 9.45 -10.33 6.98
CA GLU A 110 10.73 -9.67 7.27
C GLU A 110 11.25 -8.89 6.07
N GLN A 111 11.13 -9.45 4.87
CA GLN A 111 11.52 -8.75 3.64
C GLN A 111 10.68 -7.47 3.45
N ARG A 112 9.39 -7.54 3.80
CA ARG A 112 8.50 -6.38 3.71
C ARG A 112 8.86 -5.30 4.72
N VAL A 113 9.07 -5.69 5.98
CA VAL A 113 9.49 -4.75 7.04
C VAL A 113 10.86 -4.14 6.71
N ALA A 114 11.81 -4.93 6.22
CA ALA A 114 13.13 -4.42 5.82
C ALA A 114 13.02 -3.40 4.67
N ASN A 115 12.15 -3.64 3.69
CA ASN A 115 11.94 -2.68 2.60
C ASN A 115 11.29 -1.37 3.11
N ILE A 116 10.31 -1.46 4.03
CA ILE A 116 9.73 -0.27 4.67
C ILE A 116 10.81 0.56 5.40
N LYS A 117 11.65 -0.09 6.21
CA LYS A 117 12.71 0.60 6.95
C LYS A 117 13.71 1.30 6.02
N MET A 118 14.14 0.64 4.97
CA MET A 118 15.02 1.23 3.95
C MET A 118 14.36 2.47 3.32
N LEU A 119 13.06 2.42 3.02
CA LEU A 119 12.32 3.54 2.45
C LEU A 119 12.22 4.72 3.44
N GLN A 120 12.00 4.44 4.74
CA GLN A 120 12.01 5.45 5.79
C GLN A 120 13.40 6.11 5.94
N GLU A 121 14.48 5.33 5.90
CA GLU A 121 15.86 5.83 5.95
C GLU A 121 16.18 6.77 4.77
N LEU A 122 15.55 6.55 3.61
CA LEU A 122 15.63 7.44 2.45
C LEU A 122 14.68 8.65 2.53
N GLY A 123 13.96 8.82 3.64
CA GLY A 123 13.10 9.97 3.91
C GLY A 123 11.75 9.94 3.20
N PHE A 124 11.24 8.78 2.80
CA PHE A 124 9.86 8.65 2.33
C PHE A 124 8.89 8.66 3.51
N GLU A 125 7.75 9.32 3.32
CA GLU A 125 6.57 8.99 4.11
C GLU A 125 6.10 7.58 3.78
N ILE A 126 5.61 6.84 4.78
CA ILE A 126 5.10 5.49 4.62
C ILE A 126 3.58 5.44 4.81
N CYS A 127 2.92 4.80 3.87
CA CYS A 127 1.54 4.33 4.02
C CYS A 127 1.60 2.82 4.19
N SER A 128 1.30 2.33 5.40
CA SER A 128 1.35 0.89 5.69
C SER A 128 0.25 0.49 6.65
N GLY A 129 -0.47 -0.54 6.31
CA GLY A 129 -1.59 -1.06 7.08
C GLY A 129 -1.89 -2.51 6.76
N GLY A 130 -3.14 -2.93 6.95
CA GLY A 130 -3.53 -4.31 6.80
C GLY A 130 -4.88 -4.54 6.15
N ILE A 131 -5.17 -5.83 5.94
CA ILE A 131 -6.47 -6.32 5.48
C ILE A 131 -6.98 -7.29 6.54
N ILE A 132 -8.17 -7.00 7.05
CA ILE A 132 -8.84 -7.77 8.09
C ILE A 132 -9.89 -8.67 7.47
N GLY A 133 -9.98 -9.93 7.93
CA GLY A 133 -10.97 -10.92 7.46
C GLY A 133 -10.42 -11.91 6.44
N MET A 134 -9.09 -12.06 6.34
CA MET A 134 -8.45 -13.06 5.49
C MET A 134 -8.33 -14.44 6.16
N GLY A 135 -8.86 -14.61 7.39
CA GLY A 135 -8.80 -15.84 8.19
C GLY A 135 -7.83 -15.76 9.37
N GLU A 136 -7.22 -14.61 9.61
CA GLU A 136 -6.38 -14.32 10.76
C GLU A 136 -7.18 -14.33 12.07
N SER A 137 -6.50 -14.58 13.20
CA SER A 137 -7.09 -14.46 14.55
C SER A 137 -7.15 -13.00 15.01
N LYS A 138 -7.85 -12.74 16.12
CA LYS A 138 -7.87 -11.41 16.76
C LYS A 138 -6.50 -11.04 17.32
N GLU A 139 -5.76 -12.01 17.79
CA GLU A 139 -4.37 -11.88 18.25
C GLU A 139 -3.47 -11.44 17.09
N ASP A 140 -3.65 -12.02 15.89
CA ASP A 140 -2.92 -11.60 14.70
C ASP A 140 -3.19 -10.12 14.34
N VAL A 141 -4.42 -9.66 14.49
CA VAL A 141 -4.77 -8.24 14.27
C VAL A 141 -4.04 -7.34 15.25
N VAL A 142 -3.98 -7.71 16.53
CA VAL A 142 -3.23 -6.98 17.56
C VAL A 142 -1.74 -6.97 17.23
N ASP A 143 -1.15 -8.11 16.89
CA ASP A 143 0.27 -8.25 16.57
C ASP A 143 0.66 -7.40 15.35
N MET A 144 -0.18 -7.38 14.31
CA MET A 144 0.01 -6.51 13.15
C MET A 144 0.02 -5.02 13.56
N LEU A 145 -0.92 -4.61 14.41
CA LEU A 145 -1.00 -3.22 14.88
C LEU A 145 0.18 -2.84 15.78
N LEU A 146 0.70 -3.78 16.58
CA LEU A 146 1.91 -3.58 17.38
C LEU A 146 3.14 -3.40 16.49
N GLU A 147 3.28 -4.18 15.41
CA GLU A 147 4.37 -3.97 14.44
C GLU A 147 4.24 -2.61 13.73
N LEU A 148 3.01 -2.20 13.37
CA LEU A 148 2.75 -0.89 12.77
C LEU A 148 3.06 0.26 13.76
N ARG A 149 2.86 0.06 15.06
CA ARG A 149 3.27 1.01 16.10
C ARG A 149 4.79 1.21 16.11
N GLU A 150 5.58 0.14 15.91
CA GLU A 150 7.04 0.23 15.84
C GLU A 150 7.52 0.89 14.53
N ILE A 151 6.81 0.67 13.44
CA ILE A 151 7.08 1.28 12.12
C ILE A 151 6.74 2.77 12.13
N GLN A 152 5.66 3.17 12.82
CA GLN A 152 5.14 4.55 12.85
C GLN A 152 4.88 5.12 11.43
N PRO A 153 4.04 4.49 10.59
CA PRO A 153 3.73 5.03 9.28
C PRO A 153 2.95 6.34 9.40
N GLU A 154 3.08 7.23 8.42
CA GLU A 154 2.29 8.47 8.35
C GLU A 154 0.82 8.20 8.03
N ALA A 155 0.53 7.14 7.27
CA ALA A 155 -0.83 6.69 6.99
C ALA A 155 -0.99 5.19 7.27
N LEU A 156 -2.11 4.85 7.90
CA LEU A 156 -2.45 3.50 8.35
C LEU A 156 -3.79 3.05 7.73
N PRO A 157 -3.82 2.58 6.48
CA PRO A 157 -5.04 2.06 5.89
C PRO A 157 -5.43 0.72 6.52
N ILE A 158 -6.61 0.65 7.10
CA ILE A 158 -7.23 -0.58 7.55
C ILE A 158 -8.34 -0.94 6.56
N ASN A 159 -8.12 -2.03 5.83
CA ASN A 159 -9.09 -2.54 4.87
C ASN A 159 -9.81 -3.76 5.47
N PHE A 160 -11.10 -3.87 5.21
CA PHE A 160 -11.88 -5.07 5.54
C PHE A 160 -12.11 -5.87 4.27
N LEU A 161 -11.92 -7.18 4.34
CA LEU A 161 -11.97 -8.04 3.17
C LEU A 161 -13.36 -7.98 2.51
N LEU A 162 -13.36 -7.72 1.23
CA LEU A 162 -14.48 -7.95 0.33
C LEU A 162 -14.13 -9.12 -0.58
N PRO A 163 -14.77 -10.28 -0.45
CA PRO A 163 -14.54 -11.42 -1.33
C PRO A 163 -14.91 -11.07 -2.78
N ILE A 164 -13.98 -11.34 -3.69
CA ILE A 164 -14.17 -11.07 -5.13
C ILE A 164 -14.10 -12.38 -5.90
N PRO A 165 -15.06 -12.69 -6.77
CA PRO A 165 -15.04 -13.90 -7.61
C PRO A 165 -13.72 -14.04 -8.40
N GLY A 166 -13.23 -15.27 -8.55
CA GLY A 166 -11.97 -15.57 -9.24
C GLY A 166 -10.72 -15.27 -8.42
N THR A 167 -10.83 -14.79 -7.18
CA THR A 167 -9.69 -14.61 -6.28
C THR A 167 -9.54 -15.80 -5.31
N PRO A 168 -8.35 -16.04 -4.73
CA PRO A 168 -8.16 -17.10 -3.73
C PRO A 168 -9.05 -16.97 -2.48
N LEU A 169 -9.60 -15.78 -2.22
CA LEU A 169 -10.44 -15.47 -1.05
C LEU A 169 -11.90 -15.25 -1.43
N GLU A 170 -12.35 -15.72 -2.63
CA GLU A 170 -13.75 -15.55 -3.06
C GLU A 170 -14.77 -16.23 -2.15
N HIS A 171 -14.36 -17.28 -1.44
CA HIS A 171 -15.19 -18.05 -0.50
C HIS A 171 -14.78 -17.83 0.97
N ALA A 172 -14.03 -16.78 1.27
CA ALA A 172 -13.65 -16.48 2.64
C ALA A 172 -14.89 -16.20 3.49
N ASP A 173 -14.95 -16.79 4.69
CA ASP A 173 -15.99 -16.46 5.66
C ASP A 173 -15.72 -15.09 6.28
N ILE A 174 -16.55 -14.12 5.93
CA ILE A 174 -16.50 -12.75 6.46
C ILE A 174 -17.62 -12.45 7.46
N SER A 175 -18.34 -13.46 7.94
CA SER A 175 -19.45 -13.28 8.90
C SER A 175 -19.01 -12.60 10.20
N GLY A 176 -17.73 -12.76 10.56
CA GLY A 176 -17.11 -12.08 11.69
C GLY A 176 -16.81 -10.60 11.47
N LEU A 177 -16.83 -10.07 10.25
CA LEU A 177 -16.62 -8.65 9.94
C LEU A 177 -17.88 -7.82 10.20
N THR A 178 -18.41 -7.91 11.42
CA THR A 178 -19.54 -7.06 11.82
C THR A 178 -19.09 -5.60 11.94
N THR A 179 -20.03 -4.66 11.79
CA THR A 179 -19.77 -3.22 11.99
C THR A 179 -19.08 -2.95 13.32
N GLU A 180 -19.55 -3.61 14.40
CA GLU A 180 -18.97 -3.47 15.73
C GLU A 180 -17.50 -3.93 15.76
N TYR A 181 -17.18 -5.06 15.14
CA TYR A 181 -15.81 -5.57 15.08
C TYR A 181 -14.90 -4.63 14.27
N CYS A 182 -15.37 -4.18 13.11
CA CYS A 182 -14.62 -3.21 12.28
C CYS A 182 -14.31 -1.92 13.07
N LEU A 183 -15.30 -1.36 13.78
CA LEU A 183 -15.10 -0.19 14.63
C LEU A 183 -14.11 -0.45 15.76
N LYS A 184 -14.17 -1.62 16.41
CA LYS A 184 -13.20 -1.99 17.46
C LYS A 184 -11.78 -2.04 16.91
N VAL A 185 -11.57 -2.60 15.71
CA VAL A 185 -10.25 -2.62 15.05
C VAL A 185 -9.75 -1.20 14.78
N LEU A 186 -10.60 -0.32 14.24
CA LEU A 186 -10.22 1.08 13.99
C LEU A 186 -9.90 1.84 15.27
N CYS A 187 -10.69 1.66 16.34
CA CYS A 187 -10.39 2.24 17.64
C CYS A 187 -9.07 1.74 18.21
N LEU A 188 -8.80 0.43 18.11
CA LEU A 188 -7.55 -0.16 18.56
C LEU A 188 -6.36 0.39 17.75
N ALA A 189 -6.50 0.50 16.42
CA ALA A 189 -5.50 1.10 15.57
C ALA A 189 -5.18 2.55 15.99
N ARG A 190 -6.21 3.37 16.26
CA ARG A 190 -6.03 4.75 16.75
C ARG A 190 -5.33 4.80 18.11
N LEU A 191 -5.63 3.87 19.03
CA LEU A 191 -4.98 3.82 20.35
C LEU A 191 -3.52 3.40 20.27
N LEU A 192 -3.20 2.42 19.42
CA LEU A 192 -1.84 1.89 19.29
C LEU A 192 -0.93 2.75 18.39
N VAL A 193 -1.50 3.37 17.35
CA VAL A 193 -0.74 4.19 16.38
C VAL A 193 -1.38 5.60 16.27
N PRO A 194 -1.32 6.39 17.34
CA PRO A 194 -2.12 7.62 17.47
C PRO A 194 -1.74 8.74 16.50
N LYS A 195 -0.52 8.70 15.94
CA LYS A 195 0.00 9.77 15.08
C LYS A 195 -0.31 9.56 13.58
N SER A 196 -0.70 8.35 13.19
CA SER A 196 -1.00 8.04 11.78
C SER A 196 -2.37 8.55 11.36
N ASP A 197 -2.51 8.92 10.09
CA ASP A 197 -3.81 9.07 9.44
C ASP A 197 -4.42 7.67 9.23
N ILE A 198 -5.62 7.43 9.74
CA ILE A 198 -6.33 6.14 9.65
C ILE A 198 -7.53 6.28 8.73
#